data_fd0d887d3b826bbe9241291e27944d36
#
_entry.id   fd0d887d3b826bbe9241291e27944d36
#
_cell.length_a   1.000
_cell.length_b   1.000
_cell.length_c   1.000
_cell.angle_alpha   90.00
_cell.angle_beta   90.00
_cell.angle_gamma   90.00
#
_symmetry.space_group_name_H-M   'P 1'
#
loop_
_entity.id
_entity.type
_entity.pdbx_description
1 polymer ?
#
loop_
_entity_poly.entity_id
_entity_poly.type
_entity_poly.pdbx_seq_one_letter_code
_entity_poly.pdbx_strand_id
1 'polypeptide(L)'
;LIAAITLANARGGAVLDLAKKCTYLLTATIDDGNGLPTITAPITLNGGKHTTIKRAAGVEQFRIVTVGTGGDLTLNHLKITGGQTDGDGGAILVNPGGRLNAKHSIITRNIANGTGGGGGIASAGVTTLEHTTVSRNITSSFAGGIYNPGGQLTVTKSLVKANTANSTGGVASVGSSAVVTITKSVIADNSSQGTVGGLLILNDGVGRVDDTKISGNTAGSFGAIYVDGQITLQRVDITNNTASSGFAGGLFVGTDSIAVVDKGLIKGNTSLTNFGGGVYSFSELVMRDTKVIGNQAEQGGGIYNSGGTVTLFNTQVVKNIAVTDGGGIVNSGGTVDLNTATGTTAIKNLPNNCVGNVPDCPA
;
A
#
# COMPACT_ATOMS: atom_id res chain seq x y z
N LEU A 1 -2.41 -5.77 32.43
CA LEU A 1 -1.83 -6.18 31.14
C LEU A 1 -0.30 -6.02 31.14
N ILE A 2 0.24 -4.86 31.60
CA ILE A 2 1.66 -4.58 31.67
C ILE A 2 2.40 -5.68 32.46
N ALA A 3 2.04 -5.94 33.72
CA ALA A 3 2.69 -6.97 34.54
C ALA A 3 2.61 -8.37 33.92
N ALA A 4 1.49 -8.69 33.23
CA ALA A 4 1.35 -9.98 32.56
C ALA A 4 2.31 -10.12 31.37
N ILE A 5 2.50 -9.06 30.57
CA ILE A 5 3.47 -9.06 29.46
C ILE A 5 4.92 -9.12 29.98
N THR A 6 5.23 -8.36 31.05
CA THR A 6 6.55 -8.42 31.69
C THR A 6 6.89 -9.84 32.16
N LEU A 7 5.92 -10.50 32.83
CA LEU A 7 6.07 -11.87 33.29
C LEU A 7 6.21 -12.86 32.12
N ALA A 8 5.43 -12.66 31.06
CA ALA A 8 5.48 -13.48 29.84
C ALA A 8 6.86 -13.40 29.19
N ASN A 9 7.41 -12.20 29.02
CA ASN A 9 8.77 -12.01 28.50
C ASN A 9 9.80 -12.75 29.37
N ALA A 10 9.71 -12.63 30.70
CA ALA A 10 10.65 -13.26 31.64
C ALA A 10 10.56 -14.80 31.63
N ARG A 11 9.41 -15.37 31.26
CA ARG A 11 9.17 -16.83 31.20
C ARG A 11 9.39 -17.43 29.82
N GLY A 12 9.79 -16.63 28.82
CA GLY A 12 10.01 -17.09 27.46
C GLY A 12 8.74 -17.22 26.63
N GLY A 13 7.62 -16.63 27.06
CA GLY A 13 6.40 -16.54 26.31
C GLY A 13 5.13 -16.82 27.11
N ALA A 14 3.98 -16.46 26.55
CA ALA A 14 2.66 -16.79 27.12
C ALA A 14 1.51 -16.55 26.12
N VAL A 15 0.39 -17.18 26.41
CA VAL A 15 -0.92 -16.82 25.86
C VAL A 15 -1.72 -16.09 26.94
N LEU A 16 -2.14 -14.87 26.64
CA LEU A 16 -2.86 -13.99 27.55
C LEU A 16 -4.30 -13.75 27.02
N ASP A 17 -5.27 -14.27 27.72
CA ASP A 17 -6.68 -14.06 27.40
C ASP A 17 -7.17 -12.75 28.04
N LEU A 18 -7.51 -11.79 27.23
CA LEU A 18 -7.95 -10.46 27.65
C LEU A 18 -9.46 -10.42 27.84
N ALA A 19 -9.91 -9.66 28.84
CA ALA A 19 -11.33 -9.51 29.11
C ALA A 19 -12.08 -8.94 27.89
N LYS A 20 -13.15 -9.61 27.51
CA LYS A 20 -14.04 -9.17 26.42
C LYS A 20 -14.72 -7.86 26.81
N LYS A 21 -14.98 -6.99 25.82
CA LYS A 21 -15.61 -5.66 26.00
C LYS A 21 -14.84 -4.75 26.98
N CYS A 22 -13.57 -5.00 27.21
CA CYS A 22 -12.71 -4.23 28.10
C CYS A 22 -11.81 -3.27 27.30
N THR A 23 -11.58 -2.08 27.85
CA THR A 23 -10.57 -1.14 27.37
C THR A 23 -9.39 -1.11 28.33
N TYR A 24 -8.25 -1.57 27.88
CA TYR A 24 -6.97 -1.44 28.55
C TYR A 24 -6.41 -0.05 28.25
N LEU A 25 -6.64 0.89 29.17
CA LEU A 25 -6.25 2.27 29.03
C LEU A 25 -4.81 2.45 29.52
N LEU A 26 -3.93 2.90 28.64
CA LEU A 26 -2.54 3.19 28.92
C LEU A 26 -2.40 4.69 29.21
N THR A 27 -1.88 5.03 30.36
CA THR A 27 -1.84 6.41 30.88
C THR A 27 -0.43 6.97 30.99
N ALA A 28 0.60 6.14 30.84
CA ALA A 28 1.98 6.56 30.88
C ALA A 28 2.83 5.65 30.01
N THR A 29 3.98 6.15 29.58
CA THR A 29 5.06 5.35 29.00
C THR A 29 5.70 4.48 30.09
N ILE A 30 6.08 3.28 29.73
CA ILE A 30 6.72 2.33 30.67
C ILE A 30 8.06 1.79 30.19
N ASP A 31 8.32 1.86 28.89
CA ASP A 31 9.50 1.27 28.27
C ASP A 31 9.77 2.02 26.96
N ASP A 32 10.89 2.72 26.90
CA ASP A 32 11.45 3.35 25.71
C ASP A 32 10.41 3.99 24.74
N GLY A 33 9.49 4.78 25.32
CA GLY A 33 8.43 5.45 24.56
C GLY A 33 7.24 4.54 24.18
N ASN A 34 7.08 3.38 24.83
CA ASN A 34 5.95 2.48 24.66
C ASN A 34 5.03 2.47 25.88
N GLY A 35 3.73 2.27 25.65
CA GLY A 35 2.76 2.09 26.73
C GLY A 35 2.64 0.65 27.24
N LEU A 36 3.16 -0.33 26.49
CA LEU A 36 3.31 -1.72 26.89
C LEU A 36 4.80 -2.11 26.87
N PRO A 37 5.22 -3.12 27.66
CA PRO A 37 6.57 -3.64 27.58
C PRO A 37 6.93 -4.10 26.18
N THR A 38 8.16 -3.84 25.76
CA THR A 38 8.69 -4.41 24.52
C THR A 38 8.56 -5.92 24.53
N ILE A 39 8.01 -6.47 23.45
CA ILE A 39 7.84 -7.91 23.30
C ILE A 39 9.17 -8.53 22.90
N THR A 40 9.69 -9.41 23.73
CA THR A 40 10.99 -10.10 23.54
C THR A 40 10.87 -11.62 23.49
N ALA A 41 9.67 -12.15 23.68
CA ALA A 41 9.35 -13.56 23.65
C ALA A 41 8.06 -13.80 22.84
N PRO A 42 7.70 -15.04 22.50
CA PRO A 42 6.42 -15.35 21.88
C PRO A 42 5.23 -15.05 22.80
N ILE A 43 4.46 -14.00 22.51
CA ILE A 43 3.30 -13.58 23.28
C ILE A 43 2.07 -13.49 22.40
N THR A 44 1.03 -14.20 22.80
CA THR A 44 -0.29 -14.10 22.16
C THR A 44 -1.24 -13.32 23.07
N LEU A 45 -1.86 -12.28 22.53
CA LEU A 45 -2.92 -11.53 23.17
C LEU A 45 -4.26 -11.88 22.51
N ASN A 46 -5.09 -12.66 23.19
CA ASN A 46 -6.42 -13.00 22.73
C ASN A 46 -7.43 -12.00 23.31
N GLY A 47 -8.01 -11.21 22.44
CA GLY A 47 -9.13 -10.34 22.78
C GLY A 47 -10.47 -10.99 22.49
N GLY A 48 -11.47 -10.16 22.33
CA GLY A 48 -12.80 -10.54 21.92
C GLY A 48 -13.56 -9.33 21.39
N LYS A 49 -14.84 -9.49 21.15
CA LYS A 49 -15.68 -8.39 20.67
C LYS A 49 -15.50 -7.16 21.58
N HIS A 50 -15.02 -6.06 20.97
CA HIS A 50 -14.77 -4.76 21.63
C HIS A 50 -13.63 -4.72 22.66
N THR A 51 -12.73 -5.70 22.69
CA THR A 51 -11.51 -5.58 23.48
C THR A 51 -10.55 -4.56 22.81
N THR A 52 -10.15 -3.56 23.57
CA THR A 52 -9.36 -2.43 23.04
C THR A 52 -8.15 -2.17 23.92
N ILE A 53 -6.99 -1.97 23.30
CA ILE A 53 -5.78 -1.40 23.94
C ILE A 53 -5.65 0.02 23.41
N LYS A 54 -5.62 1.01 24.32
CA LYS A 54 -5.73 2.42 23.94
C LYS A 54 -4.82 3.29 24.81
N ARG A 55 -4.04 4.19 24.18
CA ARG A 55 -3.43 5.32 24.90
C ARG A 55 -4.53 6.32 25.32
N ALA A 56 -4.48 6.79 26.54
CA ALA A 56 -5.41 7.80 27.05
C ALA A 56 -5.22 9.13 26.29
N ALA A 57 -6.27 9.91 26.21
CA ALA A 57 -6.16 11.27 25.72
C ALA A 57 -5.52 12.19 26.77
N GLY A 58 -4.78 13.21 26.32
CA GLY A 58 -4.20 14.21 27.22
C GLY A 58 -2.98 13.75 28.02
N VAL A 59 -2.47 12.52 27.77
CA VAL A 59 -1.20 12.05 28.34
C VAL A 59 -0.06 12.24 27.33
N GLU A 60 1.19 12.11 27.79
CA GLU A 60 2.36 12.13 26.92
C GLU A 60 2.21 11.20 25.72
N GLN A 61 2.92 11.53 24.65
CA GLN A 61 2.92 10.73 23.44
C GLN A 61 3.76 9.46 23.66
N PHE A 62 3.19 8.32 23.32
CA PHE A 62 3.90 7.05 23.25
C PHE A 62 3.24 6.08 22.29
N ARG A 63 4.04 5.21 21.69
CA ARG A 63 3.60 4.06 20.89
C ARG A 63 2.89 3.06 21.78
N ILE A 64 1.99 2.27 21.23
CA ILE A 64 1.33 1.23 22.04
C ILE A 64 2.32 0.12 22.39
N VAL A 65 3.07 -0.43 21.42
CA VAL A 65 3.96 -1.55 21.66
C VAL A 65 5.09 -1.64 20.62
N THR A 66 6.26 -2.08 21.05
CA THR A 66 7.36 -2.52 20.19
C THR A 66 7.52 -4.04 20.26
N VAL A 67 7.74 -4.67 19.12
CA VAL A 67 8.19 -6.07 19.02
C VAL A 67 9.71 -6.03 18.76
N GLY A 68 10.47 -6.41 19.75
CA GLY A 68 11.93 -6.45 19.69
C GLY A 68 12.46 -7.63 18.90
N THR A 69 13.78 -7.66 18.69
CA THR A 69 14.47 -8.80 18.09
C THR A 69 14.21 -10.08 18.90
N GLY A 70 13.79 -11.14 18.23
CA GLY A 70 13.39 -12.41 18.86
C GLY A 70 11.98 -12.43 19.45
N GLY A 71 11.31 -11.26 19.53
CA GLY A 71 9.91 -11.18 19.95
C GLY A 71 8.96 -11.67 18.86
N ASP A 72 7.88 -12.33 19.26
CA ASP A 72 6.79 -12.75 18.38
C ASP A 72 5.45 -12.36 19.00
N LEU A 73 4.81 -11.32 18.49
CA LEU A 73 3.54 -10.83 18.99
C LEU A 73 2.39 -11.33 18.10
N THR A 74 1.49 -12.08 18.68
CA THR A 74 0.21 -12.44 18.04
C THR A 74 -0.93 -11.66 18.68
N LEU A 75 -1.71 -10.95 17.85
CA LEU A 75 -2.91 -10.19 18.23
C LEU A 75 -4.14 -10.85 17.63
N ASN A 76 -5.06 -11.32 18.44
CA ASN A 76 -6.32 -11.91 18.01
C ASN A 76 -7.52 -11.09 18.50
N HIS A 77 -8.40 -10.63 17.59
CA HIS A 77 -9.65 -9.94 17.90
C HIS A 77 -9.46 -8.69 18.79
N LEU A 78 -8.44 -7.89 18.50
CA LEU A 78 -8.09 -6.71 19.28
C LEU A 78 -8.21 -5.41 18.48
N LYS A 79 -8.58 -4.34 19.16
CA LYS A 79 -8.46 -2.98 18.63
C LYS A 79 -7.29 -2.26 19.30
N ILE A 80 -6.36 -1.77 18.50
CA ILE A 80 -5.21 -0.97 18.92
C ILE A 80 -5.41 0.47 18.43
N THR A 81 -5.40 1.45 19.34
CA THR A 81 -5.76 2.82 18.96
C THR A 81 -5.15 3.89 19.86
N GLY A 82 -5.01 5.10 19.31
CA GLY A 82 -4.56 6.29 20.03
C GLY A 82 -3.07 6.35 20.31
N GLY A 83 -2.29 5.38 19.85
CA GLY A 83 -0.83 5.47 19.91
C GLY A 83 -0.35 6.70 19.14
N GLN A 84 0.62 7.41 19.70
CA GLN A 84 1.22 8.60 19.10
C GLN A 84 2.69 8.67 19.49
N THR A 85 3.58 8.85 18.55
CA THR A 85 5.04 8.86 18.80
C THR A 85 5.72 9.82 17.83
N ASP A 86 6.83 10.40 18.26
CA ASP A 86 7.74 11.11 17.37
C ASP A 86 8.70 10.17 16.62
N GLY A 87 8.63 8.86 16.92
CA GLY A 87 9.28 7.80 16.16
C GLY A 87 8.35 7.16 15.12
N ASP A 88 8.73 5.98 14.68
CA ASP A 88 8.00 5.18 13.69
C ASP A 88 6.99 4.23 14.36
N GLY A 89 5.96 3.82 13.61
CA GLY A 89 4.97 2.87 14.10
C GLY A 89 4.10 3.43 15.21
N GLY A 90 3.14 4.30 14.90
CA GLY A 90 2.31 4.95 15.90
C GLY A 90 1.57 4.00 16.82
N ALA A 91 1.12 2.85 16.32
CA ALA A 91 0.61 1.77 17.16
C ALA A 91 1.68 0.72 17.46
N ILE A 92 2.35 0.19 16.44
CA ILE A 92 3.22 -0.97 16.54
C ILE A 92 4.50 -0.72 15.75
N LEU A 93 5.64 -0.94 16.40
CA LEU A 93 6.94 -1.02 15.78
C LEU A 93 7.42 -2.47 15.83
N VAL A 94 7.86 -3.02 14.70
CA VAL A 94 8.48 -4.35 14.63
C VAL A 94 9.92 -4.18 14.19
N ASN A 95 10.83 -4.45 15.09
CA ASN A 95 12.27 -4.35 14.83
C ASN A 95 12.76 -5.49 13.93
N PRO A 96 13.94 -5.37 13.31
CA PRO A 96 14.59 -6.48 12.62
C PRO A 96 14.66 -7.73 13.51
N GLY A 97 14.28 -8.88 12.98
CA GLY A 97 14.20 -10.14 13.73
C GLY A 97 12.97 -10.29 14.63
N GLY A 98 12.13 -9.25 14.73
CA GLY A 98 10.81 -9.34 15.38
C GLY A 98 9.74 -9.86 14.45
N ARG A 99 8.64 -10.37 15.00
CA ARG A 99 7.49 -10.88 14.26
C ARG A 99 6.17 -10.36 14.81
N LEU A 100 5.29 -9.89 13.93
CA LEU A 100 3.91 -9.51 14.26
C LEU A 100 2.92 -10.36 13.47
N ASN A 101 1.97 -10.99 14.15
CA ASN A 101 0.83 -11.66 13.56
C ASN A 101 -0.45 -11.01 14.08
N ALA A 102 -1.21 -10.30 13.24
CA ALA A 102 -2.47 -9.71 13.64
C ALA A 102 -3.63 -10.38 12.89
N LYS A 103 -4.56 -10.95 13.65
CA LYS A 103 -5.73 -11.66 13.10
C LYS A 103 -7.02 -11.06 13.63
N HIS A 104 -7.99 -10.85 12.74
CA HIS A 104 -9.30 -10.29 13.08
C HIS A 104 -9.22 -9.01 13.94
N SER A 105 -8.20 -8.19 13.71
CA SER A 105 -7.84 -7.07 14.55
C SER A 105 -8.05 -5.73 13.84
N ILE A 106 -8.05 -4.64 14.60
CA ILE A 106 -8.22 -3.28 14.07
C ILE A 106 -7.11 -2.40 14.63
N ILE A 107 -6.29 -1.82 13.75
CA ILE A 107 -5.24 -0.87 14.08
C ILE A 107 -5.64 0.49 13.52
N THR A 108 -6.07 1.40 14.39
CA THR A 108 -6.76 2.61 13.90
C THR A 108 -6.48 3.84 14.74
N ARG A 109 -6.46 5.03 14.09
CA ARG A 109 -6.27 6.32 14.73
C ARG A 109 -4.99 6.40 15.57
N ASN A 110 -3.90 5.95 14.98
CA ASN A 110 -2.57 6.08 15.54
C ASN A 110 -1.76 7.08 14.72
N ILE A 111 -0.78 7.71 15.33
CA ILE A 111 0.01 8.79 14.73
C ILE A 111 1.50 8.49 14.92
N ALA A 112 2.27 8.61 13.85
CA ALA A 112 3.73 8.55 13.86
C ALA A 112 4.28 9.82 13.20
N ASN A 113 5.19 10.51 13.87
CA ASN A 113 5.83 11.72 13.36
C ASN A 113 7.32 11.51 13.04
N GLY A 114 7.81 10.26 13.11
CA GLY A 114 9.19 9.91 12.78
C GLY A 114 9.49 10.04 11.29
N THR A 115 10.75 9.98 10.96
CA THR A 115 11.26 10.13 9.58
C THR A 115 10.88 8.94 8.68
N GLY A 116 10.69 7.74 9.23
CA GLY A 116 10.23 6.56 8.52
C GLY A 116 8.72 6.49 8.39
N GLY A 117 7.99 6.68 9.47
CA GLY A 117 6.53 6.72 9.46
C GLY A 117 5.85 5.44 9.93
N GLY A 118 4.88 4.97 9.15
CA GLY A 118 4.00 3.89 9.60
C GLY A 118 3.04 4.35 10.69
N GLY A 119 2.10 5.25 10.37
CA GLY A 119 1.15 5.76 11.35
C GLY A 119 0.45 4.67 12.13
N GLY A 120 0.10 3.57 11.47
CA GLY A 120 -0.38 2.33 12.10
C GLY A 120 0.75 1.42 12.53
N ILE A 121 1.51 0.90 11.58
CA ILE A 121 2.56 -0.11 11.78
C ILE A 121 3.83 0.33 11.05
N ALA A 122 4.98 0.24 11.70
CA ALA A 122 6.27 0.22 11.04
C ALA A 122 6.95 -1.13 11.32
N SER A 123 7.44 -1.81 10.27
CA SER A 123 7.98 -3.16 10.42
C SER A 123 9.21 -3.39 9.55
N ALA A 124 10.37 -3.48 10.17
CA ALA A 124 11.59 -3.97 9.56
C ALA A 124 11.80 -5.49 9.76
N GLY A 125 10.90 -6.15 10.48
CA GLY A 125 10.84 -7.58 10.70
C GLY A 125 9.81 -8.27 9.80
N VAL A 126 9.13 -9.28 10.35
CA VAL A 126 8.09 -10.02 9.64
C VAL A 126 6.72 -9.64 10.18
N THR A 127 5.85 -9.15 9.31
CA THR A 127 4.47 -8.79 9.66
C THR A 127 3.47 -9.54 8.80
N THR A 128 2.53 -10.21 9.46
CA THR A 128 1.40 -10.89 8.82
C THR A 128 0.09 -10.33 9.35
N LEU A 129 -0.74 -9.83 8.44
CA LEU A 129 -2.09 -9.34 8.73
C LEU A 129 -3.11 -10.24 8.05
N GLU A 130 -4.03 -10.80 8.82
CA GLU A 130 -5.11 -11.65 8.32
C GLU A 130 -6.44 -11.15 8.86
N HIS A 131 -7.44 -10.93 7.98
CA HIS A 131 -8.75 -10.36 8.34
C HIS A 131 -8.64 -9.11 9.23
N THR A 132 -7.64 -8.29 8.99
CA THR A 132 -7.26 -7.16 9.85
C THR A 132 -7.53 -5.84 9.13
N THR A 133 -7.97 -4.82 9.87
CA THR A 133 -8.19 -3.47 9.35
C THR A 133 -7.12 -2.53 9.88
N VAL A 134 -6.39 -1.87 8.98
CA VAL A 134 -5.45 -0.77 9.29
C VAL A 134 -6.04 0.51 8.72
N SER A 135 -6.53 1.41 9.59
CA SER A 135 -7.31 2.54 9.09
C SER A 135 -7.17 3.82 9.89
N ARG A 136 -7.33 4.97 9.22
CA ARG A 136 -7.31 6.30 9.85
C ARG A 136 -6.06 6.53 10.69
N ASN A 137 -4.94 5.96 10.28
CA ASN A 137 -3.65 6.24 10.87
C ASN A 137 -2.97 7.37 10.08
N ILE A 138 -2.15 8.14 10.75
CA ILE A 138 -1.57 9.37 10.22
C ILE A 138 -0.06 9.35 10.44
N THR A 139 0.67 9.84 9.45
CA THR A 139 2.09 10.18 9.61
C THR A 139 2.44 11.45 8.84
N SER A 140 3.44 12.17 9.30
CA SER A 140 4.05 13.27 8.56
C SER A 140 5.13 12.82 7.58
N SER A 141 5.38 11.50 7.43
CA SER A 141 6.45 10.94 6.60
C SER A 141 5.93 9.88 5.63
N PHE A 142 6.59 8.68 5.57
CA PHE A 142 6.15 7.56 4.75
C PHE A 142 4.89 6.93 5.35
N ALA A 143 4.23 6.12 4.66
CA ALA A 143 3.04 5.29 4.93
C ALA A 143 2.17 5.65 6.16
N GLY A 144 1.03 6.24 5.89
CA GLY A 144 0.01 6.46 6.93
C GLY A 144 -0.48 5.16 7.55
N GLY A 145 -0.66 4.11 6.73
CA GLY A 145 -1.07 2.78 7.18
C GLY A 145 0.09 1.92 7.67
N ILE A 146 0.92 1.42 6.75
CA ILE A 146 1.96 0.43 7.01
C ILE A 146 3.26 0.82 6.30
N TYR A 147 4.33 0.96 7.05
CA TYR A 147 5.69 1.16 6.57
C TYR A 147 6.51 -0.13 6.75
N ASN A 148 7.10 -0.64 5.66
CA ASN A 148 7.88 -1.87 5.63
C ASN A 148 9.30 -1.58 5.10
N PRO A 149 10.21 -1.07 5.94
CA PRO A 149 11.60 -0.82 5.55
C PRO A 149 12.43 -2.11 5.64
N GLY A 150 12.69 -2.74 4.51
CA GLY A 150 13.52 -3.94 4.43
C GLY A 150 12.91 -5.22 5.00
N GLY A 151 11.70 -5.19 5.53
CA GLY A 151 11.03 -6.32 6.15
C GLY A 151 10.19 -7.15 5.18
N GLN A 152 9.49 -8.13 5.73
CA GLN A 152 8.53 -8.96 5.01
C GLN A 152 7.11 -8.66 5.49
N LEU A 153 6.25 -8.18 4.59
CA LEU A 153 4.86 -7.85 4.87
C LEU A 153 3.91 -8.76 4.08
N THR A 154 3.04 -9.45 4.80
CA THR A 154 1.95 -10.23 4.22
C THR A 154 0.60 -9.69 4.68
N VAL A 155 -0.28 -9.35 3.74
CA VAL A 155 -1.61 -8.80 3.99
C VAL A 155 -2.64 -9.67 3.28
N THR A 156 -3.45 -10.40 4.03
CA THR A 156 -4.43 -11.34 3.49
C THR A 156 -5.83 -11.03 4.00
N LYS A 157 -6.82 -10.99 3.10
CA LYS A 157 -8.23 -10.72 3.42
C LYS A 157 -8.41 -9.52 4.36
N SER A 158 -7.62 -8.49 4.15
CA SER A 158 -7.47 -7.36 5.05
C SER A 158 -7.81 -6.03 4.36
N LEU A 159 -7.97 -4.99 5.15
CA LEU A 159 -8.38 -3.68 4.67
C LEU A 159 -7.40 -2.60 5.16
N VAL A 160 -6.72 -1.94 4.23
CA VAL A 160 -5.87 -0.77 4.50
C VAL A 160 -6.60 0.45 3.93
N LYS A 161 -7.20 1.28 4.81
CA LYS A 161 -8.05 2.36 4.30
C LYS A 161 -8.01 3.66 5.09
N ALA A 162 -8.29 4.74 4.39
CA ALA A 162 -8.43 6.07 4.98
C ALA A 162 -7.23 6.45 5.87
N ASN A 163 -6.03 6.01 5.49
CA ASN A 163 -4.80 6.44 6.14
C ASN A 163 -4.23 7.67 5.40
N THR A 164 -3.53 8.51 6.13
CA THR A 164 -3.02 9.79 5.60
C THR A 164 -1.54 9.94 5.89
N ALA A 165 -0.79 10.44 4.90
CA ALA A 165 0.63 10.70 5.04
C ALA A 165 1.07 11.89 4.17
N ASN A 166 2.30 12.36 4.37
CA ASN A 166 2.91 13.26 3.40
C ASN A 166 3.37 12.49 2.15
N SER A 167 4.01 11.32 2.29
CA SER A 167 4.54 10.57 1.14
C SER A 167 3.58 9.49 0.63
N THR A 168 3.20 8.50 1.46
CA THR A 168 2.36 7.37 1.01
C THR A 168 1.18 7.16 1.94
N GLY A 169 -0.04 7.29 1.43
CA GLY A 169 -1.23 7.14 2.26
C GLY A 169 -1.40 5.75 2.85
N GLY A 170 -1.33 4.71 2.03
CA GLY A 170 -1.62 3.31 2.39
C GLY A 170 -0.43 2.52 2.90
N VAL A 171 0.30 1.87 2.00
CA VAL A 171 1.41 0.95 2.27
C VAL A 171 2.67 1.40 1.54
N ALA A 172 3.79 1.51 2.24
CA ALA A 172 5.11 1.70 1.64
C ALA A 172 6.03 0.54 1.99
N SER A 173 6.59 -0.11 0.97
CA SER A 173 7.59 -1.17 1.06
C SER A 173 8.89 -0.64 0.43
N VAL A 174 9.93 -0.47 1.22
CA VAL A 174 11.12 0.30 0.85
C VAL A 174 12.40 -0.49 1.12
N GLY A 175 13.24 -0.61 0.11
CA GLY A 175 14.54 -1.29 0.19
C GLY A 175 14.59 -2.60 -0.57
N SER A 176 15.76 -2.97 -1.06
CA SER A 176 15.99 -4.15 -1.90
C SER A 176 15.69 -5.49 -1.20
N SER A 177 15.69 -5.52 0.12
CA SER A 177 15.24 -6.68 0.91
C SER A 177 13.75 -6.66 1.25
N ALA A 178 13.05 -5.54 0.97
CA ALA A 178 11.66 -5.38 1.31
C ALA A 178 10.77 -6.22 0.38
N VAL A 179 9.94 -7.05 0.98
CA VAL A 179 8.96 -7.87 0.25
C VAL A 179 7.56 -7.58 0.78
N VAL A 180 6.63 -7.32 -0.14
CA VAL A 180 5.21 -7.19 0.19
C VAL A 180 4.36 -8.15 -0.62
N THR A 181 3.54 -8.92 0.08
CA THR A 181 2.53 -9.81 -0.53
C THR A 181 1.14 -9.40 -0.03
N ILE A 182 0.25 -9.07 -0.97
CA ILE A 182 -1.11 -8.64 -0.65
C ILE A 182 -2.09 -9.52 -1.41
N THR A 183 -2.96 -10.22 -0.69
CA THR A 183 -3.88 -11.20 -1.30
C THR A 183 -5.30 -11.01 -0.78
N LYS A 184 -6.30 -11.03 -1.68
CA LYS A 184 -7.73 -10.95 -1.33
C LYS A 184 -8.07 -9.79 -0.41
N SER A 185 -7.43 -8.64 -0.65
CA SER A 185 -7.46 -7.49 0.25
C SER A 185 -7.97 -6.23 -0.44
N VAL A 186 -8.13 -5.16 0.33
CA VAL A 186 -8.53 -3.86 -0.20
C VAL A 186 -7.59 -2.78 0.32
N ILE A 187 -7.04 -1.97 -0.60
CA ILE A 187 -6.32 -0.73 -0.29
C ILE A 187 -7.16 0.43 -0.81
N ALA A 188 -7.84 1.16 0.08
CA ALA A 188 -8.82 2.14 -0.39
C ALA A 188 -8.80 3.46 0.38
N ASP A 189 -9.18 4.52 -0.32
CA ASP A 189 -9.43 5.83 0.27
C ASP A 189 -8.24 6.37 1.09
N ASN A 190 -7.03 5.91 0.80
CA ASN A 190 -5.83 6.44 1.43
C ASN A 190 -5.39 7.72 0.73
N SER A 191 -4.84 8.66 1.47
CA SER A 191 -4.49 9.97 0.97
C SER A 191 -3.04 10.33 1.28
N SER A 192 -2.37 10.89 0.29
CA SER A 192 -1.04 11.48 0.42
C SER A 192 -1.04 12.90 -0.13
N GLN A 193 -0.32 13.81 0.52
CA GLN A 193 -0.06 15.12 -0.05
C GLN A 193 1.01 15.07 -1.15
N GLY A 194 1.93 14.11 -1.08
CA GLY A 194 3.07 13.96 -1.98
C GLY A 194 2.94 12.77 -2.93
N THR A 195 3.61 11.67 -2.61
CA THR A 195 4.01 10.70 -3.63
C THR A 195 2.90 9.73 -4.04
N VAL A 196 2.39 8.85 -3.14
CA VAL A 196 1.50 7.75 -3.52
C VAL A 196 0.28 7.67 -2.61
N GLY A 197 -0.91 7.49 -3.21
CA GLY A 197 -2.12 7.27 -2.42
C GLY A 197 -2.20 5.88 -1.81
N GLY A 198 -2.00 4.83 -2.61
CA GLY A 198 -2.23 3.44 -2.23
C GLY A 198 -1.00 2.63 -1.81
N LEU A 199 -0.19 2.19 -2.76
CA LEU A 199 0.94 1.27 -2.57
C LEU A 199 2.21 1.80 -3.21
N LEU A 200 3.27 1.91 -2.44
CA LEU A 200 4.62 2.26 -2.87
C LEU A 200 5.53 1.04 -2.76
N ILE A 201 6.24 0.71 -3.84
CA ILE A 201 7.41 -0.17 -3.87
C ILE A 201 8.60 0.68 -4.26
N LEU A 202 9.64 0.72 -3.45
CA LEU A 202 10.77 1.63 -3.65
C LEU A 202 12.11 0.94 -3.38
N ASN A 203 13.17 1.41 -4.09
CA ASN A 203 14.55 0.95 -3.92
C ASN A 203 14.70 -0.58 -4.14
N ASP A 204 14.33 -1.05 -5.32
CA ASP A 204 14.42 -2.45 -5.76
C ASP A 204 13.56 -3.43 -4.94
N GLY A 205 12.59 -2.94 -4.19
CA GLY A 205 11.66 -3.78 -3.44
C GLY A 205 10.83 -4.69 -4.34
N VAL A 206 10.30 -5.76 -3.78
CA VAL A 206 9.47 -6.75 -4.50
C VAL A 206 8.05 -6.74 -3.99
N GLY A 207 7.09 -6.58 -4.92
CA GLY A 207 5.67 -6.61 -4.66
C GLY A 207 4.95 -7.74 -5.38
N ARG A 208 4.08 -8.45 -4.67
CA ARG A 208 3.10 -9.37 -5.25
C ARG A 208 1.71 -9.04 -4.74
N VAL A 209 0.80 -8.74 -5.65
CA VAL A 209 -0.58 -8.40 -5.31
C VAL A 209 -1.53 -9.31 -6.10
N ASP A 210 -2.43 -9.99 -5.42
CA ASP A 210 -3.32 -10.97 -6.00
C ASP A 210 -4.76 -10.83 -5.48
N ASP A 211 -5.77 -11.01 -6.34
CA ASP A 211 -7.21 -10.91 -6.00
C ASP A 211 -7.55 -9.66 -5.15
N THR A 212 -6.96 -8.51 -5.44
CA THR A 212 -7.01 -7.34 -4.57
C THR A 212 -7.58 -6.11 -5.28
N LYS A 213 -8.30 -5.29 -4.53
CA LYS A 213 -8.81 -4.00 -5.02
C LYS A 213 -8.01 -2.83 -4.47
N ILE A 214 -7.56 -1.94 -5.36
CA ILE A 214 -6.86 -0.70 -5.01
C ILE A 214 -7.69 0.47 -5.56
N SER A 215 -8.40 1.18 -4.67
CA SER A 215 -9.43 2.11 -5.17
C SER A 215 -9.60 3.38 -4.34
N GLY A 216 -9.96 4.48 -5.00
CA GLY A 216 -10.27 5.74 -4.33
C GLY A 216 -9.07 6.37 -3.62
N ASN A 217 -7.85 5.91 -3.90
CA ASN A 217 -6.67 6.50 -3.30
C ASN A 217 -6.28 7.80 -4.03
N THR A 218 -5.81 8.78 -3.29
CA THR A 218 -5.46 10.09 -3.82
C THR A 218 -4.07 10.52 -3.41
N ALA A 219 -3.34 11.14 -4.32
CA ALA A 219 -2.02 11.71 -4.01
C ALA A 219 -1.72 12.95 -4.85
N GLY A 220 -0.66 13.66 -4.46
CA GLY A 220 -0.07 14.69 -5.30
C GLY A 220 0.44 14.07 -6.61
N SER A 221 1.29 13.06 -6.53
CA SER A 221 2.01 12.54 -7.71
C SER A 221 1.40 11.29 -8.33
N PHE A 222 1.13 10.21 -7.57
CA PHE A 222 0.69 8.92 -8.13
C PHE A 222 -0.52 8.40 -7.35
N GLY A 223 -1.66 8.25 -8.04
CA GLY A 223 -2.92 7.95 -7.37
C GLY A 223 -2.93 6.63 -6.61
N ALA A 224 -2.64 5.51 -7.27
CA ALA A 224 -2.76 4.19 -6.66
C ALA A 224 -1.43 3.52 -6.34
N ILE A 225 -0.60 3.26 -7.35
CA ILE A 225 0.61 2.45 -7.22
C ILE A 225 1.80 3.17 -7.87
N TYR A 226 2.92 3.20 -7.17
CA TYR A 226 4.24 3.53 -7.71
C TYR A 226 5.20 2.38 -7.49
N VAL A 227 5.94 2.02 -8.53
CA VAL A 227 6.92 0.94 -8.52
C VAL A 227 8.28 1.47 -8.96
N ASP A 228 9.26 1.33 -8.09
CA ASP A 228 10.69 1.43 -8.33
C ASP A 228 11.33 0.14 -7.80
N GLY A 229 11.32 -0.89 -8.66
CA GLY A 229 11.64 -2.27 -8.37
C GLY A 229 10.77 -3.24 -9.17
N GLN A 230 10.23 -4.26 -8.54
CA GLN A 230 9.45 -5.28 -9.25
C GLN A 230 8.05 -5.46 -8.65
N ILE A 231 7.04 -5.56 -9.51
CA ILE A 231 5.68 -5.90 -9.06
C ILE A 231 4.99 -6.88 -10.00
N THR A 232 4.29 -7.84 -9.40
CA THR A 232 3.32 -8.69 -10.10
C THR A 232 1.93 -8.43 -9.57
N LEU A 233 1.02 -8.04 -10.45
CA LEU A 233 -0.39 -7.78 -10.18
C LEU A 233 -1.23 -8.84 -10.88
N GLN A 234 -1.88 -9.72 -10.13
CA GLN A 234 -2.71 -10.78 -10.70
C GLN A 234 -4.15 -10.62 -10.21
N ARG A 235 -5.13 -10.51 -11.12
CA ARG A 235 -6.55 -10.26 -10.79
C ARG A 235 -6.74 -9.06 -9.87
N VAL A 236 -6.06 -7.96 -10.20
CA VAL A 236 -6.11 -6.73 -9.39
C VAL A 236 -6.99 -5.69 -10.07
N ASP A 237 -7.90 -5.11 -9.30
CA ASP A 237 -8.72 -3.98 -9.73
C ASP A 237 -8.11 -2.67 -9.23
N ILE A 238 -7.57 -1.85 -10.13
CA ILE A 238 -7.05 -0.51 -9.85
C ILE A 238 -8.09 0.50 -10.33
N THR A 239 -8.90 1.06 -9.41
CA THR A 239 -10.07 1.80 -9.84
C THR A 239 -10.26 3.13 -9.13
N ASN A 240 -10.61 4.18 -9.88
CA ASN A 240 -11.01 5.49 -9.34
C ASN A 240 -9.95 6.11 -8.42
N ASN A 241 -8.68 5.96 -8.75
CA ASN A 241 -7.59 6.60 -8.03
C ASN A 241 -7.20 7.89 -8.75
N THR A 242 -6.67 8.87 -8.00
CA THR A 242 -6.40 10.21 -8.54
C THR A 242 -5.00 10.69 -8.18
N ALA A 243 -4.24 11.08 -9.19
CA ALA A 243 -3.05 11.92 -9.09
C ALA A 243 -3.45 13.38 -9.36
N SER A 244 -3.22 14.29 -8.40
CA SER A 244 -3.72 15.66 -8.51
C SER A 244 -2.78 16.61 -9.26
N SER A 245 -1.48 16.35 -9.24
CA SER A 245 -0.47 17.22 -9.89
C SER A 245 0.66 16.46 -10.57
N GLY A 246 0.72 15.14 -10.44
CA GLY A 246 1.74 14.30 -11.03
C GLY A 246 1.18 13.32 -12.06
N PHE A 247 1.90 12.24 -12.29
CA PHE A 247 1.63 11.25 -13.33
C PHE A 247 0.85 10.04 -12.75
N ALA A 248 0.25 9.24 -13.62
CA ALA A 248 -0.43 7.98 -13.31
C ALA A 248 -1.50 8.05 -12.21
N GLY A 249 -2.74 8.12 -12.62
CA GLY A 249 -3.85 7.90 -11.68
C GLY A 249 -3.86 6.47 -11.12
N GLY A 250 -3.54 5.47 -11.97
CA GLY A 250 -3.53 4.05 -11.60
C GLY A 250 -2.15 3.49 -11.27
N LEU A 251 -1.35 3.14 -12.25
CA LEU A 251 -0.06 2.48 -12.08
C LEU A 251 1.08 3.31 -12.69
N PHE A 252 2.08 3.61 -11.90
CA PHE A 252 3.33 4.19 -12.36
C PHE A 252 4.46 3.17 -12.26
N VAL A 253 5.18 2.96 -13.36
CA VAL A 253 6.35 2.09 -13.45
C VAL A 253 7.58 2.97 -13.65
N GLY A 254 8.43 3.03 -12.64
CA GLY A 254 9.66 3.85 -12.63
C GLY A 254 10.75 3.31 -13.54
N THR A 255 11.88 4.01 -13.56
CA THR A 255 13.07 3.56 -14.29
C THR A 255 13.61 2.25 -13.70
N ASP A 256 14.22 1.42 -14.53
CA ASP A 256 14.81 0.12 -14.15
C ASP A 256 13.85 -0.84 -13.42
N SER A 257 12.53 -0.62 -13.60
CA SER A 257 11.47 -1.36 -12.91
C SER A 257 10.80 -2.36 -13.84
N ILE A 258 10.19 -3.37 -13.24
CA ILE A 258 9.41 -4.38 -13.96
C ILE A 258 8.01 -4.48 -13.35
N ALA A 259 7.00 -4.29 -14.18
CA ALA A 259 5.60 -4.51 -13.79
C ALA A 259 4.92 -5.54 -14.70
N VAL A 260 4.30 -6.53 -14.09
CA VAL A 260 3.47 -7.51 -14.79
C VAL A 260 2.04 -7.41 -14.27
N VAL A 261 1.09 -7.20 -15.18
CA VAL A 261 -0.35 -7.16 -14.87
C VAL A 261 -1.05 -8.30 -15.62
N ASP A 262 -1.58 -9.25 -14.87
CA ASP A 262 -2.31 -10.39 -15.42
C ASP A 262 -3.76 -10.40 -14.93
N LYS A 263 -4.71 -10.47 -15.87
CA LYS A 263 -6.16 -10.47 -15.60
C LYS A 263 -6.60 -9.27 -14.76
N GLY A 264 -6.01 -8.10 -15.02
CA GLY A 264 -6.25 -6.87 -14.28
C GLY A 264 -7.39 -6.02 -14.85
N LEU A 265 -7.90 -5.14 -14.00
CA LEU A 265 -8.80 -4.05 -14.40
C LEU A 265 -8.24 -2.71 -13.94
N ILE A 266 -7.85 -1.85 -14.88
CA ILE A 266 -7.40 -0.47 -14.62
C ILE A 266 -8.48 0.48 -15.13
N LYS A 267 -9.33 1.00 -14.21
CA LYS A 267 -10.54 1.69 -14.62
C LYS A 267 -10.79 2.99 -13.86
N GLY A 268 -11.16 4.03 -14.61
CA GLY A 268 -11.62 5.30 -14.03
C GLY A 268 -10.58 6.02 -13.20
N ASN A 269 -9.29 5.73 -13.43
CA ASN A 269 -8.22 6.44 -12.75
C ASN A 269 -7.92 7.76 -13.48
N THR A 270 -7.48 8.76 -12.74
CA THR A 270 -7.30 10.11 -13.27
C THR A 270 -5.94 10.69 -12.89
N SER A 271 -5.22 11.20 -13.87
CA SER A 271 -4.13 12.16 -13.69
C SER A 271 -4.67 13.54 -14.10
N LEU A 272 -4.86 14.45 -13.14
CA LEU A 272 -5.61 15.68 -13.40
C LEU A 272 -4.88 16.67 -14.31
N THR A 273 -3.56 16.74 -14.25
CA THR A 273 -2.77 17.77 -14.92
C THR A 273 -1.60 17.24 -15.74
N ASN A 274 -1.44 15.90 -15.80
CA ASN A 274 -0.30 15.27 -16.46
C ASN A 274 -0.72 14.01 -17.21
N PHE A 275 0.19 13.04 -17.34
CA PHE A 275 0.12 11.94 -18.27
C PHE A 275 -0.23 10.61 -17.60
N GLY A 276 -0.79 9.67 -18.39
CA GLY A 276 -1.03 8.30 -17.97
C GLY A 276 -2.18 8.16 -16.98
N GLY A 277 -3.42 8.43 -17.39
CA GLY A 277 -4.58 8.30 -16.50
C GLY A 277 -4.67 6.92 -15.86
N GLY A 278 -4.59 5.86 -16.68
CA GLY A 278 -4.50 4.49 -16.21
C GLY A 278 -3.10 4.10 -15.80
N VAL A 279 -2.13 4.23 -16.72
CA VAL A 279 -0.75 3.79 -16.55
C VAL A 279 0.23 4.79 -17.13
N TYR A 280 1.32 4.98 -16.43
CA TYR A 280 2.51 5.65 -16.94
C TYR A 280 3.71 4.73 -16.76
N SER A 281 4.51 4.52 -17.81
CA SER A 281 5.66 3.63 -17.76
C SER A 281 6.92 4.29 -18.28
N PHE A 282 8.01 4.19 -17.51
CA PHE A 282 9.37 4.48 -17.94
C PHE A 282 10.19 3.23 -18.28
N SER A 283 9.68 2.03 -17.94
CA SER A 283 10.46 0.81 -18.02
C SER A 283 9.64 -0.36 -18.54
N GLU A 284 9.92 -1.59 -18.07
CA GLU A 284 9.27 -2.79 -18.58
C GLU A 284 7.86 -2.95 -17.99
N LEU A 285 6.85 -2.97 -18.84
CA LEU A 285 5.47 -3.23 -18.51
C LEU A 285 4.90 -4.33 -19.41
N VAL A 286 4.47 -5.42 -18.80
CA VAL A 286 3.76 -6.50 -19.50
C VAL A 286 2.34 -6.61 -18.98
N MET A 287 1.36 -6.53 -19.87
CA MET A 287 -0.05 -6.75 -19.53
C MET A 287 -0.61 -7.95 -20.29
N ARG A 288 -1.34 -8.82 -19.58
CA ARG A 288 -2.04 -9.98 -20.15
C ARG A 288 -3.48 -10.02 -19.68
N ASP A 289 -4.41 -10.34 -20.59
CA ASP A 289 -5.84 -10.49 -20.27
C ASP A 289 -6.39 -9.30 -19.46
N THR A 290 -5.89 -8.09 -19.72
CA THR A 290 -6.14 -6.91 -18.89
C THR A 290 -7.05 -5.91 -19.59
N LYS A 291 -7.83 -5.15 -18.81
CA LYS A 291 -8.65 -4.06 -19.31
C LYS A 291 -8.20 -2.72 -18.75
N VAL A 292 -7.87 -1.77 -19.65
CA VAL A 292 -7.55 -0.38 -19.35
C VAL A 292 -8.69 0.48 -19.90
N ILE A 293 -9.62 0.90 -19.02
CA ILE A 293 -10.89 1.44 -19.48
C ILE A 293 -11.32 2.71 -18.74
N GLY A 294 -11.72 3.74 -19.48
CA GLY A 294 -12.33 4.94 -18.92
C GLY A 294 -11.40 5.74 -17.99
N ASN A 295 -10.09 5.64 -18.18
CA ASN A 295 -9.12 6.45 -17.47
C ASN A 295 -8.93 7.80 -18.15
N GLN A 296 -8.48 8.80 -17.41
CA GLN A 296 -8.42 10.17 -17.88
C GLN A 296 -7.09 10.84 -17.53
N ALA A 297 -6.51 11.61 -18.47
CA ALA A 297 -5.29 12.38 -18.29
C ALA A 297 -5.22 13.58 -19.24
N GLU A 298 -4.17 14.38 -19.13
CA GLU A 298 -3.83 15.40 -20.14
C GLU A 298 -3.42 14.73 -21.46
N GLN A 299 -2.53 13.70 -21.37
CA GLN A 299 -2.16 12.82 -22.49
C GLN A 299 -2.05 11.38 -22.00
N GLY A 300 -2.26 10.42 -22.91
CA GLY A 300 -2.23 9.00 -22.58
C GLY A 300 -3.30 8.65 -21.55
N GLY A 301 -4.56 8.92 -21.85
CA GLY A 301 -5.67 8.63 -20.93
C GLY A 301 -5.63 7.20 -20.42
N GLY A 302 -5.38 6.22 -21.28
CA GLY A 302 -5.16 4.82 -20.92
C GLY A 302 -3.73 4.55 -20.46
N ILE A 303 -2.77 4.66 -21.38
CA ILE A 303 -1.35 4.32 -21.16
C ILE A 303 -0.47 5.43 -21.75
N TYR A 304 0.51 5.88 -20.99
CA TYR A 304 1.58 6.72 -21.46
C TYR A 304 2.92 5.98 -21.29
N ASN A 305 3.61 5.70 -22.40
CA ASN A 305 4.96 5.13 -22.40
C ASN A 305 5.99 6.24 -22.64
N SER A 306 6.91 6.41 -21.71
CA SER A 306 7.96 7.42 -21.74
C SER A 306 9.36 6.78 -21.81
N GLY A 307 9.64 6.08 -22.89
CA GLY A 307 10.95 5.46 -23.13
C GLY A 307 11.07 3.99 -22.73
N GLY A 308 10.05 3.41 -22.09
CA GLY A 308 10.03 2.01 -21.68
C GLY A 308 9.61 1.03 -22.79
N THR A 309 9.48 -0.22 -22.40
CA THR A 309 8.93 -1.29 -23.24
C THR A 309 7.59 -1.74 -22.68
N VAL A 310 6.52 -1.51 -23.46
CA VAL A 310 5.16 -1.90 -23.10
C VAL A 310 4.69 -3.02 -24.02
N THR A 311 4.41 -4.18 -23.47
CA THR A 311 3.95 -5.35 -24.22
C THR A 311 2.57 -5.77 -23.76
N LEU A 312 1.60 -5.81 -24.68
CA LEU A 312 0.21 -6.09 -24.41
C LEU A 312 -0.22 -7.39 -25.07
N PHE A 313 -0.78 -8.32 -24.30
CA PHE A 313 -1.37 -9.57 -24.80
C PHE A 313 -2.84 -9.63 -24.41
N ASN A 314 -3.73 -9.89 -25.35
CA ASN A 314 -5.18 -9.97 -25.12
C ASN A 314 -5.70 -8.83 -24.20
N THR A 315 -5.18 -7.63 -24.43
CA THR A 315 -5.44 -6.46 -23.59
C THR A 315 -6.35 -5.46 -24.30
N GLN A 316 -7.33 -4.92 -23.58
CA GLN A 316 -8.28 -3.95 -24.11
C GLN A 316 -7.99 -2.55 -23.55
N VAL A 317 -7.59 -1.62 -24.42
CA VAL A 317 -7.41 -0.20 -24.09
C VAL A 317 -8.56 0.58 -24.71
N VAL A 318 -9.61 0.82 -23.92
CA VAL A 318 -10.88 1.31 -24.50
C VAL A 318 -11.51 2.44 -23.69
N LYS A 319 -12.15 3.38 -24.38
CA LYS A 319 -12.91 4.49 -23.77
C LYS A 319 -12.09 5.34 -22.79
N ASN A 320 -10.80 5.40 -22.97
CA ASN A 320 -9.96 6.30 -22.20
C ASN A 320 -9.98 7.69 -22.84
N ILE A 321 -9.76 8.72 -22.06
CA ILE A 321 -9.90 10.11 -22.48
C ILE A 321 -8.64 10.88 -22.17
N ALA A 322 -8.11 11.57 -23.15
CA ALA A 322 -7.08 12.59 -22.96
C ALA A 322 -7.64 13.97 -23.33
N VAL A 323 -7.13 15.00 -22.65
CA VAL A 323 -7.53 16.39 -22.93
C VAL A 323 -6.91 16.85 -24.24
N THR A 324 -5.63 16.56 -24.45
CA THR A 324 -4.90 17.04 -25.63
C THR A 324 -4.69 15.95 -26.67
N ASP A 325 -4.15 14.77 -26.29
CA ASP A 325 -3.77 13.78 -27.28
C ASP A 325 -3.58 12.37 -26.68
N GLY A 326 -3.74 11.32 -27.51
CA GLY A 326 -3.53 9.93 -27.13
C GLY A 326 -4.48 9.44 -26.03
N GLY A 327 -5.76 9.50 -26.28
CA GLY A 327 -6.75 9.00 -25.32
C GLY A 327 -6.51 7.56 -24.93
N GLY A 328 -6.11 6.70 -25.88
CA GLY A 328 -5.75 5.31 -25.60
C GLY A 328 -4.32 5.16 -25.13
N ILE A 329 -3.38 5.30 -26.06
CA ILE A 329 -1.95 5.05 -25.82
C ILE A 329 -1.11 6.20 -26.40
N VAL A 330 -0.16 6.69 -25.61
CA VAL A 330 0.91 7.57 -26.10
C VAL A 330 2.23 6.82 -26.00
N ASN A 331 2.99 6.78 -27.09
CA ASN A 331 4.39 6.35 -27.07
C ASN A 331 5.31 7.56 -27.31
N SER A 332 5.84 8.10 -26.24
CA SER A 332 6.81 9.23 -26.26
C SER A 332 8.25 8.74 -26.18
N GLY A 333 8.59 7.74 -26.97
CA GLY A 333 9.87 7.03 -26.97
C GLY A 333 9.74 5.61 -26.40
N GLY A 334 10.69 4.75 -26.75
CA GLY A 334 10.62 3.34 -26.38
C GLY A 334 9.76 2.50 -27.33
N THR A 335 9.28 1.38 -26.84
CA THR A 335 8.57 0.39 -27.67
C THR A 335 7.18 0.11 -27.09
N VAL A 336 6.17 0.06 -27.95
CA VAL A 336 4.84 -0.46 -27.62
C VAL A 336 4.51 -1.57 -28.60
N ASP A 337 4.25 -2.77 -28.08
CA ASP A 337 3.83 -3.93 -28.85
C ASP A 337 2.39 -4.33 -28.46
N LEU A 338 1.47 -4.13 -29.37
CA LEU A 338 0.06 -4.45 -29.15
C LEU A 338 -0.25 -5.95 -29.23
N ASN A 339 0.58 -6.73 -29.91
CA ASN A 339 0.32 -8.16 -30.16
C ASN A 339 -1.13 -8.42 -30.58
N THR A 340 -1.59 -7.74 -31.62
CA THR A 340 -2.98 -7.79 -32.09
C THR A 340 -3.46 -9.20 -32.43
N ALA A 341 -2.54 -10.09 -32.81
CA ALA A 341 -2.83 -11.51 -33.03
C ALA A 341 -3.35 -12.24 -31.76
N THR A 342 -3.10 -11.69 -30.58
CA THR A 342 -3.61 -12.23 -29.29
C THR A 342 -4.98 -11.66 -28.92
N GLY A 343 -5.52 -10.71 -29.68
CA GLY A 343 -6.78 -10.04 -29.41
C GLY A 343 -6.64 -8.69 -28.70
N THR A 344 -5.43 -8.14 -28.60
CA THR A 344 -5.24 -6.78 -28.06
C THR A 344 -5.88 -5.75 -28.95
N THR A 345 -6.59 -4.78 -28.35
CA THR A 345 -7.26 -3.69 -29.05
C THR A 345 -7.08 -2.36 -28.33
N ALA A 346 -6.87 -1.29 -29.12
CA ALA A 346 -6.92 0.10 -28.64
C ALA A 346 -7.98 0.84 -29.46
N ILE A 347 -9.21 0.96 -28.95
CA ILE A 347 -10.33 1.51 -29.70
C ILE A 347 -11.26 2.38 -28.85
N LYS A 348 -11.99 3.28 -29.50
CA LYS A 348 -12.97 4.15 -28.84
C LYS A 348 -12.36 5.05 -27.76
N ASN A 349 -11.11 5.39 -27.90
CA ASN A 349 -10.45 6.36 -27.02
C ASN A 349 -10.55 7.76 -27.64
N LEU A 350 -10.54 8.79 -26.83
CA LEU A 350 -10.71 10.17 -27.26
C LEU A 350 -9.51 11.02 -26.82
N PRO A 351 -9.00 11.93 -27.67
CA PRO A 351 -9.45 12.27 -29.02
C PRO A 351 -9.08 11.21 -30.09
N ASN A 352 -8.09 10.36 -29.82
CA ASN A 352 -7.60 9.32 -30.74
C ASN A 352 -7.18 8.06 -29.98
N ASN A 353 -6.96 6.97 -30.71
CA ASN A 353 -6.59 5.70 -30.08
C ASN A 353 -5.12 5.66 -29.67
N CYS A 354 -4.22 6.14 -30.52
CA CYS A 354 -2.77 6.12 -30.25
C CYS A 354 -2.07 7.35 -30.82
N VAL A 355 -0.93 7.69 -30.18
CA VAL A 355 0.00 8.73 -30.62
C VAL A 355 1.43 8.22 -30.48
N GLY A 356 2.30 8.63 -31.43
CA GLY A 356 3.66 8.16 -31.53
C GLY A 356 3.77 6.83 -32.27
N ASN A 357 4.91 6.18 -32.20
CA ASN A 357 5.11 4.90 -32.86
C ASN A 357 4.47 3.75 -32.08
N VAL A 358 3.22 3.44 -32.42
CA VAL A 358 2.46 2.31 -31.88
C VAL A 358 2.00 1.45 -33.06
N PRO A 359 2.81 0.46 -33.48
CA PRO A 359 2.43 -0.41 -34.59
C PRO A 359 1.07 -1.09 -34.38
N ASP A 360 0.34 -1.30 -35.48
CA ASP A 360 -0.97 -1.96 -35.52
C ASP A 360 -2.08 -1.27 -34.70
N CYS A 361 -1.86 -0.03 -34.25
CA CYS A 361 -2.91 0.72 -33.60
C CYS A 361 -3.96 1.20 -34.61
N PRO A 362 -5.26 0.92 -34.39
CA PRO A 362 -6.32 1.42 -35.27
C PRO A 362 -6.39 2.96 -35.27
N ALA A 363 -6.63 3.52 -36.42
CA ALA A 363 -6.83 4.97 -36.60
C ALA A 363 -8.01 5.53 -35.77
#